data_6c39e6afdd1b34e51f142e5ac478485d
#
_entry.id   6c39e6afdd1b34e51f142e5ac478485d
#
_cell.length_a   1.000
_cell.length_b   1.000
_cell.length_c   1.000
_cell.angle_alpha   90.00
_cell.angle_beta   90.00
_cell.angle_gamma   90.00
#
_symmetry.space_group_name_H-M   'P 1'
#
loop_
_entity.id
_entity.type
_entity.pdbx_description
1 polymer ?
#
loop_
_entity_poly.entity_id
_entity_poly.type
_entity_poly.pdbx_seq_one_letter_code
_entity_poly.pdbx_strand_id
1 'polypeptide(L)'
;MFSDVVILAGGFGERLWPASSTENPKQFMTVTDNVSFLQTAVLRALAIKPKGKIVIVTRKDIYTTVALHCKELLARLSEDDQKKIKEDLYILPETEPKQTTAPIILACHFLNKIDSSFEHLVLVLTSDHIITPMERFVSDCNKASIAAKEGKFLCFAIPPVEPATGYGYIKTGMPLNDDGSVFEIESFVEKPDLETATAYLASGNYWWNSGMFGFTCKTLIEELKKHQNDAYSAFEKVPDMAAPVFEYAEGIKFVSEWPAMDEAYSKVPVIAIDKSVAEKTDIACAVRSSFNWDDIGSWDAFEKLFDHNIGKTVEVECKDNFIYSDIPVALCGIEGVVVVIKNGRALIMKKGKSSLVRDVVKQMKNSNV
;
A
#
# COMPACT_ATOMS: atom_id res chain seq x y z
N MET A 1 6.79 -4.02 -19.30
CA MET A 1 7.18 -4.00 -17.88
C MET A 1 7.18 -2.57 -17.39
N PHE A 2 6.71 -2.29 -16.18
CA PHE A 2 6.79 -0.96 -15.57
C PHE A 2 8.26 -0.51 -15.47
N SER A 3 8.51 0.76 -15.76
CA SER A 3 9.86 1.35 -15.65
C SER A 3 10.20 1.72 -14.22
N ASP A 4 9.21 2.18 -13.45
CA ASP A 4 9.38 2.69 -12.10
C ASP A 4 8.33 2.11 -11.15
N VAL A 5 8.66 2.04 -9.87
CA VAL A 5 7.75 1.57 -8.83
C VAL A 5 7.67 2.61 -7.72
N VAL A 6 6.45 2.99 -7.36
CA VAL A 6 6.15 3.88 -6.23
C VAL A 6 5.51 3.06 -5.11
N ILE A 7 6.06 3.10 -3.91
CA ILE A 7 5.53 2.43 -2.72
C ILE A 7 4.97 3.49 -1.77
N LEU A 8 3.67 3.41 -1.48
CA LEU A 8 3.02 4.29 -0.52
C LEU A 8 3.18 3.73 0.90
N ALA A 9 3.93 4.43 1.75
CA ALA A 9 4.29 4.01 3.10
C ALA A 9 3.98 5.08 4.18
N GLY A 10 2.95 5.90 3.96
CA GLY A 10 2.52 6.99 4.87
C GLY A 10 1.39 6.61 5.84
N GLY A 11 0.78 5.43 5.72
CA GLY A 11 -0.36 5.00 6.53
C GLY A 11 -0.04 4.81 8.02
N PHE A 12 -1.02 5.05 8.90
CA PHE A 12 -0.87 4.85 10.35
C PHE A 12 -1.15 3.41 10.81
N GLY A 13 -2.05 2.69 10.14
CA GLY A 13 -2.34 1.28 10.42
C GLY A 13 -2.94 0.99 11.79
N GLU A 14 -3.68 1.93 12.41
CA GLU A 14 -4.17 1.86 13.81
C GLU A 14 -5.06 0.65 14.15
N ARG A 15 -5.58 -0.06 13.14
CA ARG A 15 -6.46 -1.23 13.34
C ARG A 15 -5.77 -2.46 13.94
N LEU A 16 -4.43 -2.50 13.90
CA LEU A 16 -3.61 -3.55 14.50
C LEU A 16 -2.98 -3.10 15.83
N TRP A 17 -3.63 -2.15 16.53
CA TRP A 17 -3.24 -1.79 17.89
C TRP A 17 -3.29 -3.04 18.80
N PRO A 18 -2.36 -3.21 19.77
CA PRO A 18 -1.26 -2.34 20.16
C PRO A 18 0.06 -2.57 19.41
N ALA A 19 0.10 -3.50 18.45
CA ALA A 19 1.33 -3.77 17.70
C ALA A 19 1.64 -2.66 16.70
N SER A 20 0.61 -2.01 16.13
CA SER A 20 0.78 -0.80 15.35
C SER A 20 0.40 0.45 16.15
N SER A 21 1.16 1.51 15.95
CA SER A 21 0.95 2.85 16.54
C SER A 21 1.35 3.94 15.54
N THR A 22 1.17 5.19 15.93
CA THR A 22 1.64 6.33 15.13
C THR A 22 3.16 6.30 14.91
N GLU A 23 3.93 5.92 15.95
CA GLU A 23 5.39 5.83 15.90
C GLU A 23 5.88 4.53 15.26
N ASN A 24 5.09 3.46 15.34
CA ASN A 24 5.39 2.16 14.74
C ASN A 24 4.21 1.68 13.88
N PRO A 25 4.00 2.27 12.69
CA PRO A 25 2.91 1.89 11.79
C PRO A 25 2.96 0.43 11.34
N LYS A 26 1.83 -0.08 10.87
CA LYS A 26 1.62 -1.46 10.42
C LYS A 26 2.72 -1.95 9.44
N GLN A 27 3.18 -1.10 8.53
CA GLN A 27 4.19 -1.48 7.53
C GLN A 27 5.52 -1.95 8.13
N PHE A 28 5.80 -1.66 9.41
CA PHE A 28 6.99 -2.15 10.12
C PHE A 28 6.77 -3.46 10.87
N MET A 29 5.52 -3.93 10.96
CA MET A 29 5.24 -5.23 11.59
C MET A 29 5.82 -6.37 10.74
N THR A 30 6.39 -7.36 11.42
CA THR A 30 6.91 -8.59 10.80
C THR A 30 5.75 -9.51 10.41
N VAL A 31 5.80 -10.07 9.21
CA VAL A 31 4.75 -10.94 8.66
C VAL A 31 5.21 -12.38 8.46
N THR A 32 6.35 -12.59 7.82
CA THR A 32 6.91 -13.93 7.57
C THR A 32 8.43 -13.84 7.64
N ASP A 33 9.10 -14.91 8.05
CA ASP A 33 10.58 -15.05 8.00
C ASP A 33 11.38 -13.85 8.55
N ASN A 34 10.83 -13.15 9.54
CA ASN A 34 11.38 -11.91 10.08
C ASN A 34 11.50 -10.79 9.01
N VAL A 35 10.60 -10.73 8.05
CA VAL A 35 10.47 -9.69 7.04
C VAL A 35 9.25 -8.82 7.36
N SER A 36 9.39 -7.49 7.34
CA SER A 36 8.27 -6.59 7.56
C SER A 36 7.40 -6.43 6.30
N PHE A 37 6.18 -5.91 6.47
CA PHE A 37 5.32 -5.56 5.33
C PHE A 37 6.03 -4.65 4.34
N LEU A 38 6.72 -3.59 4.82
CA LEU A 38 7.50 -2.69 3.97
C LEU A 38 8.58 -3.42 3.19
N GLN A 39 9.35 -4.28 3.85
CA GLN A 39 10.39 -5.08 3.20
C GLN A 39 9.78 -6.00 2.15
N THR A 40 8.60 -6.60 2.42
CA THR A 40 7.87 -7.39 1.43
C THR A 40 7.43 -6.56 0.22
N ALA A 41 7.02 -5.29 0.42
CA ALA A 41 6.70 -4.38 -0.68
C ALA A 41 7.94 -4.02 -1.52
N VAL A 42 9.10 -3.82 -0.88
CA VAL A 42 10.39 -3.61 -1.59
C VAL A 42 10.78 -4.85 -2.38
N LEU A 43 10.62 -6.06 -1.84
CA LEU A 43 10.87 -7.31 -2.58
C LEU A 43 9.94 -7.44 -3.80
N ARG A 44 8.67 -7.05 -3.70
CA ARG A 44 7.75 -6.98 -4.85
C ARG A 44 8.22 -6.00 -5.92
N ALA A 45 8.69 -4.82 -5.49
CA ALA A 45 9.24 -3.83 -6.42
C ALA A 45 10.49 -4.36 -7.14
N LEU A 46 11.39 -5.03 -6.45
CA LEU A 46 12.58 -5.67 -7.05
C LEU A 46 12.21 -6.80 -8.02
N ALA A 47 11.18 -7.60 -7.70
CA ALA A 47 10.72 -8.70 -8.57
C ALA A 47 10.20 -8.21 -9.93
N ILE A 48 9.68 -6.99 -10.02
CA ILE A 48 9.29 -6.32 -11.28
C ILE A 48 10.51 -6.01 -12.15
N LYS A 49 11.71 -5.93 -11.57
CA LYS A 49 12.97 -5.53 -12.24
C LYS A 49 12.84 -4.19 -12.99
N PRO A 50 12.41 -3.12 -12.30
CA PRO A 50 12.23 -1.81 -12.93
C PRO A 50 13.56 -1.28 -13.44
N LYS A 51 13.57 -0.74 -14.68
CA LYS A 51 14.79 -0.12 -15.27
C LYS A 51 15.08 1.25 -14.64
N GLY A 52 14.05 1.99 -14.24
CA GLY A 52 14.12 3.29 -13.59
C GLY A 52 14.25 3.18 -12.08
N LYS A 53 13.40 3.87 -11.33
CA LYS A 53 13.56 4.07 -9.89
C LYS A 53 12.54 3.29 -9.06
N ILE A 54 12.89 3.02 -7.80
CA ILE A 54 11.97 2.61 -6.73
C ILE A 54 11.84 3.80 -5.79
N VAL A 55 10.63 4.31 -5.62
CA VAL A 55 10.36 5.50 -4.82
C VAL A 55 9.44 5.13 -3.67
N ILE A 56 9.89 5.32 -2.44
CA ILE A 56 9.06 5.12 -1.25
C ILE A 56 8.60 6.48 -0.76
N VAL A 57 7.30 6.75 -0.85
CA VAL A 57 6.72 7.97 -0.28
C VAL A 57 6.22 7.67 1.12
N THR A 58 6.70 8.43 2.11
CA THR A 58 6.42 8.18 3.52
C THR A 58 6.34 9.48 4.32
N ARG A 59 5.82 9.41 5.55
CA ARG A 59 5.79 10.56 6.44
C ARG A 59 7.19 10.98 6.89
N LYS A 60 7.37 12.29 7.09
CA LYS A 60 8.64 12.88 7.50
C LYS A 60 9.15 12.37 8.87
N ASP A 61 8.25 11.98 9.77
CA ASP A 61 8.61 11.52 11.13
C ASP A 61 9.09 10.05 11.16
N ILE A 62 8.92 9.26 10.08
CA ILE A 62 9.31 7.85 10.06
C ILE A 62 10.27 7.47 8.91
N TYR A 63 10.77 8.44 8.12
CA TYR A 63 11.64 8.11 6.96
C TYR A 63 12.93 7.40 7.37
N THR A 64 13.48 7.71 8.56
CA THR A 64 14.67 7.02 9.08
C THR A 64 14.39 5.55 9.40
N THR A 65 13.21 5.23 9.94
CA THR A 65 12.76 3.85 10.15
C THR A 65 12.56 3.12 8.83
N VAL A 66 12.00 3.79 7.82
CA VAL A 66 11.89 3.24 6.44
C VAL A 66 13.29 2.91 5.89
N ALA A 67 14.25 3.82 6.04
CA ALA A 67 15.63 3.62 5.61
C ALA A 67 16.29 2.43 6.33
N LEU A 68 16.08 2.31 7.65
CA LEU A 68 16.60 1.18 8.45
C LEU A 68 16.06 -0.16 7.93
N HIS A 69 14.75 -0.29 7.69
CA HIS A 69 14.16 -1.51 7.13
C HIS A 69 14.71 -1.84 5.74
N CYS A 70 14.93 -0.84 4.88
CA CYS A 70 15.57 -1.05 3.58
C CYS A 70 17.03 -1.53 3.72
N LYS A 71 17.81 -0.95 4.66
CA LYS A 71 19.18 -1.37 4.97
C LYS A 71 19.23 -2.82 5.48
N GLU A 72 18.36 -3.17 6.42
CA GLU A 72 18.31 -4.53 6.97
C GLU A 72 17.99 -5.58 5.89
N LEU A 73 17.18 -5.21 4.91
CA LEU A 73 16.85 -6.09 3.78
C LEU A 73 18.09 -6.43 2.93
N LEU A 74 19.05 -5.51 2.79
CA LEU A 74 20.25 -5.71 1.95
C LEU A 74 20.99 -7.02 2.25
N ALA A 75 21.08 -7.43 3.52
CA ALA A 75 21.78 -8.66 3.91
C ALA A 75 21.16 -9.95 3.34
N ARG A 76 19.93 -9.87 2.80
CA ARG A 76 19.16 -11.01 2.27
C ARG A 76 19.04 -11.00 0.75
N LEU A 77 19.60 -10.00 0.10
CA LEU A 77 19.44 -9.76 -1.35
C LEU A 77 20.66 -10.22 -2.15
N SER A 78 20.42 -10.51 -3.43
CA SER A 78 21.47 -10.69 -4.42
C SER A 78 22.30 -9.40 -4.58
N GLU A 79 23.53 -9.49 -5.12
CA GLU A 79 24.37 -8.33 -5.38
C GLU A 79 23.69 -7.32 -6.32
N ASP A 80 22.98 -7.80 -7.34
CA ASP A 80 22.25 -6.95 -8.29
C ASP A 80 21.11 -6.18 -7.61
N ASP A 81 20.35 -6.84 -6.75
CA ASP A 81 19.25 -6.21 -6.01
C ASP A 81 19.78 -5.22 -4.95
N GLN A 82 20.90 -5.56 -4.27
CA GLN A 82 21.58 -4.63 -3.37
C GLN A 82 22.03 -3.37 -4.11
N LYS A 83 22.61 -3.53 -5.30
CA LYS A 83 23.03 -2.42 -6.16
C LYS A 83 21.82 -1.59 -6.56
N LYS A 84 20.72 -2.23 -6.98
CA LYS A 84 19.46 -1.56 -7.33
C LYS A 84 18.92 -0.70 -6.18
N ILE A 85 18.91 -1.22 -4.93
CA ILE A 85 18.49 -0.43 -3.78
C ILE A 85 19.42 0.76 -3.53
N LYS A 86 20.73 0.55 -3.56
CA LYS A 86 21.72 1.61 -3.28
C LYS A 86 21.72 2.73 -4.31
N GLU A 87 21.50 2.41 -5.58
CA GLU A 87 21.62 3.37 -6.69
C GLU A 87 20.26 4.02 -7.04
N ASP A 88 19.18 3.24 -7.00
CA ASP A 88 17.89 3.60 -7.61
C ASP A 88 16.70 3.64 -6.64
N LEU A 89 16.90 3.32 -5.35
CA LEU A 89 15.84 3.52 -4.38
C LEU A 89 15.96 4.89 -3.72
N TYR A 90 14.82 5.60 -3.64
CA TYR A 90 14.71 6.93 -3.05
C TYR A 90 13.55 6.95 -2.04
N ILE A 91 13.77 7.61 -0.91
CA ILE A 91 12.72 7.91 0.06
C ILE A 91 12.30 9.37 -0.13
N LEU A 92 10.99 9.60 -0.29
CA LEU A 92 10.38 10.92 -0.37
C LEU A 92 9.55 11.16 0.90
N PRO A 93 10.06 11.95 1.86
CA PRO A 93 9.28 12.33 3.03
C PRO A 93 8.20 13.34 2.66
N GLU A 94 6.91 12.99 2.89
CA GLU A 94 5.79 13.93 2.77
C GLU A 94 5.71 14.82 4.02
N THR A 95 5.37 16.09 3.82
CA THR A 95 5.34 17.10 4.91
C THR A 95 4.12 16.96 5.81
N GLU A 96 3.02 16.44 5.27
CA GLU A 96 1.76 16.20 5.98
C GLU A 96 0.95 15.07 5.33
N PRO A 97 0.10 14.33 6.08
CA PRO A 97 -0.69 13.23 5.51
C PRO A 97 -1.84 13.78 4.64
N LYS A 98 -1.84 13.42 3.32
CA LYS A 98 -2.83 13.89 2.33
C LYS A 98 -3.52 12.79 1.54
N GLN A 99 -3.70 11.60 2.15
CA GLN A 99 -4.20 10.41 1.47
C GLN A 99 -3.32 10.03 0.26
N THR A 100 -3.88 9.42 -0.79
CA THR A 100 -3.06 8.76 -1.83
C THR A 100 -2.79 9.62 -3.07
N THR A 101 -3.61 10.62 -3.37
CA THR A 101 -3.40 11.47 -4.57
C THR A 101 -2.10 12.29 -4.47
N ALA A 102 -1.90 12.99 -3.37
CA ALA A 102 -0.74 13.89 -3.22
C ALA A 102 0.60 13.14 -3.27
N PRO A 103 0.83 12.02 -2.52
CA PRO A 103 2.09 11.27 -2.61
C PRO A 103 2.34 10.65 -3.99
N ILE A 104 1.30 10.29 -4.74
CA ILE A 104 1.46 9.78 -6.11
C ILE A 104 1.88 10.90 -7.06
N ILE A 105 1.26 12.08 -6.98
CA ILE A 105 1.67 13.26 -7.77
C ILE A 105 3.12 13.64 -7.44
N LEU A 106 3.45 13.72 -6.16
CA LEU A 106 4.81 13.98 -5.67
C LEU A 106 5.82 13.05 -6.32
N ALA A 107 5.56 11.75 -6.32
CA ALA A 107 6.44 10.76 -6.92
C ALA A 107 6.58 10.94 -8.43
N CYS A 108 5.50 11.23 -9.17
CA CYS A 108 5.56 11.46 -10.62
C CYS A 108 6.38 12.72 -10.95
N HIS A 109 6.20 13.82 -10.24
CA HIS A 109 7.01 15.02 -10.44
C HIS A 109 8.48 14.79 -10.07
N PHE A 110 8.74 14.02 -9.02
CA PHE A 110 10.08 13.61 -8.64
C PHE A 110 10.76 12.81 -9.76
N LEU A 111 10.12 11.77 -10.27
CA LEU A 111 10.65 10.95 -11.35
C LEU A 111 10.97 11.79 -12.59
N ASN A 112 10.04 12.61 -13.05
CA ASN A 112 10.25 13.51 -14.19
C ASN A 112 11.39 14.52 -13.96
N LYS A 113 11.62 14.92 -12.69
CA LYS A 113 12.66 15.90 -12.33
C LYS A 113 14.05 15.31 -12.33
N ILE A 114 14.21 14.05 -11.86
CA ILE A 114 15.53 13.40 -11.78
C ILE A 114 15.93 12.72 -13.08
N ASP A 115 14.97 12.33 -13.93
CA ASP A 115 15.23 11.74 -15.24
C ASP A 115 14.10 12.11 -16.22
N SER A 116 14.34 13.06 -17.08
CA SER A 116 13.42 13.47 -18.15
C SER A 116 13.72 12.80 -19.51
N SER A 117 14.60 11.83 -19.55
CA SER A 117 15.06 11.19 -20.81
C SER A 117 14.03 10.24 -21.43
N PHE A 118 13.05 9.79 -20.66
CA PHE A 118 11.97 8.91 -21.11
C PHE A 118 10.68 9.15 -20.32
N GLU A 119 9.57 8.65 -20.85
CA GLU A 119 8.31 8.68 -20.14
C GLU A 119 8.26 7.59 -19.07
N HIS A 120 7.99 8.00 -17.82
CA HIS A 120 7.91 7.10 -16.67
C HIS A 120 6.60 6.31 -16.69
N LEU A 121 6.72 4.97 -16.81
CA LEU A 121 5.62 4.03 -16.68
C LEU A 121 5.64 3.47 -15.24
N VAL A 122 4.73 3.96 -14.41
CA VAL A 122 4.73 3.80 -12.96
C VAL A 122 3.77 2.70 -12.51
N LEU A 123 4.26 1.83 -11.62
CA LEU A 123 3.44 0.94 -10.80
C LEU A 123 3.36 1.49 -9.37
N VAL A 124 2.17 1.76 -8.88
CA VAL A 124 1.92 2.18 -7.49
C VAL A 124 1.57 0.96 -6.65
N LEU A 125 2.32 0.73 -5.58
CA LEU A 125 2.13 -0.33 -4.59
C LEU A 125 1.83 0.26 -3.22
N THR A 126 1.08 -0.49 -2.42
CA THR A 126 0.94 -0.24 -0.98
C THR A 126 2.03 -0.97 -0.20
N SER A 127 2.47 -0.39 0.91
CA SER A 127 3.54 -0.95 1.74
C SER A 127 3.09 -2.04 2.71
N ASP A 128 1.79 -2.30 2.82
CA ASP A 128 1.19 -3.05 3.93
C ASP A 128 0.23 -4.18 3.52
N HIS A 129 0.24 -4.57 2.25
CA HIS A 129 -0.54 -5.70 1.72
C HIS A 129 0.29 -6.97 1.60
N ILE A 130 -0.38 -8.12 1.66
CA ILE A 130 0.19 -9.43 1.32
C ILE A 130 -0.26 -9.84 -0.08
N ILE A 131 0.69 -10.29 -0.89
CA ILE A 131 0.47 -10.72 -2.27
C ILE A 131 1.28 -12.00 -2.51
N THR A 132 0.61 -13.08 -2.90
CA THR A 132 1.22 -14.39 -3.15
C THR A 132 0.48 -15.15 -4.26
N PRO A 133 1.17 -16.00 -5.03
CA PRO A 133 2.62 -16.09 -5.16
C PRO A 133 3.21 -14.95 -6.00
N MET A 134 4.49 -14.66 -5.81
CA MET A 134 5.20 -13.55 -6.46
C MET A 134 5.20 -13.66 -7.99
N GLU A 135 5.33 -14.87 -8.53
CA GLU A 135 5.40 -15.12 -9.97
C GLU A 135 4.10 -14.70 -10.68
N ARG A 136 2.94 -14.95 -10.04
CA ARG A 136 1.64 -14.52 -10.58
C ARG A 136 1.50 -13.01 -10.56
N PHE A 137 1.93 -12.36 -9.47
CA PHE A 137 1.96 -10.91 -9.39
C PHE A 137 2.82 -10.29 -10.50
N VAL A 138 4.03 -10.79 -10.72
CA VAL A 138 4.92 -10.32 -11.79
C VAL A 138 4.29 -10.54 -13.17
N SER A 139 3.66 -11.69 -13.40
CA SER A 139 2.95 -11.98 -14.63
C SER A 139 1.82 -10.98 -14.90
N ASP A 140 0.99 -10.70 -13.91
CA ASP A 140 -0.13 -9.76 -14.04
C ASP A 140 0.38 -8.31 -14.20
N CYS A 141 1.47 -7.93 -13.54
CA CYS A 141 2.13 -6.64 -13.76
C CYS A 141 2.64 -6.48 -15.20
N ASN A 142 3.12 -7.57 -15.84
CA ASN A 142 3.53 -7.52 -17.25
C ASN A 142 2.36 -7.18 -18.17
N LYS A 143 1.21 -7.85 -17.99
CA LYS A 143 -0.01 -7.57 -18.74
C LYS A 143 -0.51 -6.15 -18.50
N ALA A 144 -0.54 -5.74 -17.23
CA ALA A 144 -0.90 -4.40 -16.79
C ALA A 144 -0.06 -3.31 -17.47
N SER A 145 1.25 -3.53 -17.56
CA SER A 145 2.19 -2.56 -18.12
C SER A 145 1.96 -2.26 -19.60
N ILE A 146 1.38 -3.18 -20.36
CA ILE A 146 1.05 -2.98 -21.77
C ILE A 146 -0.06 -1.94 -21.89
N ALA A 147 -1.19 -2.14 -21.23
CA ALA A 147 -2.31 -1.21 -21.26
C ALA A 147 -1.95 0.17 -20.66
N ALA A 148 -1.20 0.19 -19.56
CA ALA A 148 -0.74 1.45 -18.97
C ALA A 148 0.17 2.25 -19.91
N LYS A 149 1.03 1.57 -20.68
CA LYS A 149 1.88 2.21 -21.71
C LYS A 149 1.07 2.81 -22.86
N GLU A 150 -0.11 2.25 -23.15
CA GLU A 150 -1.05 2.76 -24.15
C GLU A 150 -1.92 3.93 -23.62
N GLY A 151 -1.58 4.49 -22.47
CA GLY A 151 -2.26 5.65 -21.89
C GLY A 151 -3.48 5.30 -21.06
N LYS A 152 -3.68 4.05 -20.63
CA LYS A 152 -4.74 3.66 -19.72
C LYS A 152 -4.37 3.94 -18.25
N PHE A 153 -5.39 4.21 -17.43
CA PHE A 153 -5.28 4.22 -15.97
C PHE A 153 -5.69 2.83 -15.45
N LEU A 154 -4.73 2.05 -15.02
CA LEU A 154 -4.93 0.64 -14.71
C LEU A 154 -5.13 0.39 -13.22
N CYS A 155 -6.11 -0.47 -12.89
CA CYS A 155 -6.36 -1.03 -11.56
C CYS A 155 -6.11 -2.54 -11.54
N PHE A 156 -5.75 -3.09 -10.36
CA PHE A 156 -5.69 -4.55 -10.16
C PHE A 156 -6.97 -5.00 -9.45
N ALA A 157 -7.75 -5.82 -10.16
CA ALA A 157 -9.04 -6.31 -9.72
C ALA A 157 -8.91 -7.68 -9.05
N ILE A 158 -9.28 -7.77 -7.77
CA ILE A 158 -9.16 -8.96 -6.93
C ILE A 158 -10.50 -9.68 -6.88
N PRO A 159 -10.55 -11.02 -7.06
CA PRO A 159 -11.79 -11.78 -6.92
C PRO A 159 -12.32 -11.68 -5.49
N PRO A 160 -13.57 -11.21 -5.30
CA PRO A 160 -14.15 -11.08 -3.98
C PRO A 160 -14.50 -12.48 -3.42
N VAL A 161 -14.22 -12.70 -2.13
CA VAL A 161 -14.54 -13.95 -1.43
C VAL A 161 -15.60 -13.74 -0.34
N GLU A 162 -15.93 -12.48 -0.02
CA GLU A 162 -16.93 -12.08 0.97
C GLU A 162 -17.50 -10.69 0.61
N PRO A 163 -18.65 -10.28 1.18
CA PRO A 163 -19.22 -8.96 0.92
C PRO A 163 -18.53 -7.88 1.78
N ALA A 164 -17.24 -7.62 1.53
CA ALA A 164 -16.44 -6.67 2.27
C ALA A 164 -16.90 -5.22 2.04
N THR A 165 -17.26 -4.50 3.10
CA THR A 165 -17.64 -3.08 3.03
C THR A 165 -16.46 -2.12 3.19
N GLY A 166 -15.25 -2.67 3.41
CA GLY A 166 -14.02 -1.91 3.57
C GLY A 166 -13.27 -1.61 2.28
N TYR A 167 -13.70 -2.22 1.16
CA TYR A 167 -13.02 -2.13 -0.15
C TYR A 167 -13.85 -1.40 -1.19
N GLY A 168 -13.17 -0.86 -2.20
CA GLY A 168 -13.79 -0.44 -3.43
C GLY A 168 -14.13 -1.64 -4.31
N TYR A 169 -15.19 -1.52 -5.10
CA TYR A 169 -15.63 -2.54 -6.05
C TYR A 169 -15.55 -2.02 -7.47
N ILE A 170 -15.01 -2.85 -8.36
CA ILE A 170 -14.85 -2.60 -9.80
C ILE A 170 -15.79 -3.53 -10.55
N LYS A 171 -16.69 -2.99 -11.37
CA LYS A 171 -17.43 -3.76 -12.38
C LYS A 171 -16.63 -3.79 -13.67
N THR A 172 -16.22 -4.98 -14.12
CA THR A 172 -15.47 -5.13 -15.36
C THR A 172 -16.42 -5.26 -16.56
N GLY A 173 -16.09 -4.53 -17.64
CA GLY A 173 -16.77 -4.55 -18.92
C GLY A 173 -16.14 -5.52 -19.93
N MET A 174 -16.02 -5.08 -21.17
CA MET A 174 -15.47 -5.87 -22.26
C MET A 174 -13.95 -6.07 -22.12
N PRO A 175 -13.41 -7.21 -22.58
CA PRO A 175 -11.97 -7.40 -22.64
C PRO A 175 -11.34 -6.41 -23.64
N LEU A 176 -10.18 -5.87 -23.25
CA LEU A 176 -9.39 -4.93 -24.07
C LEU A 176 -8.23 -5.61 -24.82
N ASN A 177 -7.95 -6.88 -24.52
CA ASN A 177 -6.90 -7.65 -25.16
C ASN A 177 -7.34 -9.07 -25.50
N ASP A 178 -6.63 -9.72 -26.43
CA ASP A 178 -7.02 -11.03 -27.00
C ASP A 178 -7.01 -12.16 -25.97
N ASP A 179 -6.15 -12.12 -24.97
CA ASP A 179 -6.07 -13.13 -23.91
C ASP A 179 -7.11 -12.93 -22.79
N GLY A 180 -7.93 -11.88 -22.89
CA GLY A 180 -9.00 -11.60 -21.94
C GLY A 180 -8.51 -11.33 -20.51
N SER A 181 -7.29 -10.80 -20.33
CA SER A 181 -6.74 -10.49 -19.02
C SER A 181 -6.89 -9.04 -18.58
N VAL A 182 -7.10 -8.11 -19.53
CA VAL A 182 -7.34 -6.68 -19.29
C VAL A 182 -8.77 -6.34 -19.73
N PHE A 183 -9.51 -5.62 -18.89
CA PHE A 183 -10.92 -5.29 -19.09
C PHE A 183 -11.16 -3.79 -18.93
N GLU A 184 -12.17 -3.27 -19.62
CA GLU A 184 -12.75 -1.97 -19.30
C GLU A 184 -13.32 -1.97 -17.88
N ILE A 185 -13.34 -0.81 -17.24
CA ILE A 185 -14.08 -0.58 -16.00
C ILE A 185 -15.39 0.11 -16.35
N GLU A 186 -16.51 -0.59 -16.17
CA GLU A 186 -17.85 -0.01 -16.36
C GLU A 186 -18.28 0.87 -15.19
N SER A 187 -17.90 0.51 -13.97
CA SER A 187 -18.18 1.30 -12.79
C SER A 187 -17.19 1.00 -11.66
N PHE A 188 -16.97 2.02 -10.85
CA PHE A 188 -16.17 1.94 -9.63
C PHE A 188 -17.01 2.46 -8.45
N VAL A 189 -17.09 1.71 -7.36
CA VAL A 189 -17.88 2.09 -6.18
C VAL A 189 -17.02 1.89 -4.93
N GLU A 190 -16.68 2.97 -4.26
CA GLU A 190 -15.83 2.95 -3.06
C GLU A 190 -16.66 2.69 -1.80
N LYS A 191 -16.34 1.61 -1.09
CA LYS A 191 -16.90 1.22 0.20
C LYS A 191 -18.44 1.20 0.24
N PRO A 192 -19.10 0.29 -0.51
CA PRO A 192 -20.55 0.15 -0.51
C PRO A 192 -21.05 -0.30 0.88
N ASP A 193 -22.36 -0.16 1.12
CA ASP A 193 -23.00 -0.80 2.26
C ASP A 193 -23.05 -2.33 2.12
N LEU A 194 -23.45 -3.03 3.19
CA LEU A 194 -23.44 -4.49 3.22
C LEU A 194 -24.44 -5.12 2.24
N GLU A 195 -25.60 -4.49 2.04
CA GLU A 195 -26.62 -4.96 1.09
C GLU A 195 -26.08 -4.90 -0.34
N THR A 196 -25.51 -3.76 -0.71
CA THR A 196 -24.88 -3.55 -2.02
C THR A 196 -23.69 -4.50 -2.24
N ALA A 197 -22.79 -4.63 -1.23
CA ALA A 197 -21.65 -5.55 -1.32
C ALA A 197 -22.09 -7.01 -1.48
N THR A 198 -23.17 -7.42 -0.80
CA THR A 198 -23.74 -8.77 -0.93
C THR A 198 -24.31 -9.00 -2.34
N ALA A 199 -25.00 -8.01 -2.89
CA ALA A 199 -25.51 -8.08 -4.26
C ALA A 199 -24.37 -8.15 -5.30
N TYR A 200 -23.29 -7.40 -5.09
CA TYR A 200 -22.11 -7.44 -5.97
C TYR A 200 -21.43 -8.81 -5.95
N LEU A 201 -21.24 -9.41 -4.77
CA LEU A 201 -20.67 -10.74 -4.63
C LEU A 201 -21.55 -11.78 -5.34
N ALA A 202 -22.88 -11.74 -5.13
CA ALA A 202 -23.81 -12.68 -5.73
C ALA A 202 -23.90 -12.56 -7.27
N SER A 203 -23.66 -11.38 -7.83
CA SER A 203 -23.71 -11.15 -9.28
C SER A 203 -22.53 -11.77 -10.04
N GLY A 204 -21.38 -11.97 -9.36
CA GLY A 204 -20.15 -12.49 -9.97
C GLY A 204 -19.44 -11.54 -10.95
N ASN A 205 -19.91 -10.30 -11.10
CA ASN A 205 -19.39 -9.32 -12.07
C ASN A 205 -18.56 -8.20 -11.44
N TYR A 206 -18.42 -8.22 -10.12
CA TYR A 206 -17.67 -7.21 -9.38
C TYR A 206 -16.41 -7.80 -8.74
N TRP A 207 -15.37 -7.00 -8.70
CA TRP A 207 -14.05 -7.32 -8.19
C TRP A 207 -13.63 -6.27 -7.16
N TRP A 208 -12.85 -6.65 -6.15
CA TRP A 208 -12.30 -5.64 -5.24
C TRP A 208 -11.20 -4.83 -5.90
N ASN A 209 -11.15 -3.54 -5.62
CA ASN A 209 -10.01 -2.70 -5.93
C ASN A 209 -8.89 -2.97 -4.92
N SER A 210 -7.72 -3.36 -5.42
CA SER A 210 -6.55 -3.64 -4.58
C SER A 210 -5.86 -2.39 -4.03
N GLY A 211 -6.18 -1.20 -4.54
CA GLY A 211 -5.43 0.03 -4.24
C GLY A 211 -4.05 0.10 -4.91
N MET A 212 -3.77 -0.79 -5.85
CA MET A 212 -2.58 -0.75 -6.72
C MET A 212 -2.97 -0.22 -8.09
N PHE A 213 -2.14 0.66 -8.66
CA PHE A 213 -2.43 1.34 -9.91
C PHE A 213 -1.24 1.30 -10.86
N GLY A 214 -1.52 1.39 -12.16
CA GLY A 214 -0.50 1.49 -13.21
C GLY A 214 -0.87 2.55 -14.24
N PHE A 215 0.07 3.43 -14.59
CA PHE A 215 -0.13 4.52 -15.55
C PHE A 215 1.22 5.11 -15.98
N THR A 216 1.23 5.95 -17.03
CA THR A 216 2.36 6.84 -17.27
C THR A 216 2.21 8.12 -16.42
N CYS A 217 3.33 8.74 -16.00
CA CYS A 217 3.25 10.02 -15.28
C CYS A 217 2.44 11.06 -16.07
N LYS A 218 2.56 11.06 -17.40
CA LYS A 218 1.78 11.91 -18.30
C LYS A 218 0.29 11.64 -18.18
N THR A 219 -0.13 10.38 -18.29
CA THR A 219 -1.53 9.97 -18.15
C THR A 219 -2.12 10.46 -16.83
N LEU A 220 -1.42 10.25 -15.71
CA LEU A 220 -1.88 10.72 -14.41
C LEU A 220 -2.07 12.24 -14.37
N ILE A 221 -1.09 13.01 -14.86
CA ILE A 221 -1.15 14.48 -14.85
C ILE A 221 -2.31 14.97 -15.72
N GLU A 222 -2.54 14.38 -16.88
CA GLU A 222 -3.66 14.73 -17.77
C GLU A 222 -5.02 14.42 -17.12
N GLU A 223 -5.17 13.27 -16.47
CA GLU A 223 -6.41 12.91 -15.77
C GLU A 223 -6.66 13.77 -14.52
N LEU A 224 -5.62 14.16 -13.79
CA LEU A 224 -5.75 15.11 -12.70
C LEU A 224 -6.18 16.49 -13.19
N LYS A 225 -5.62 16.97 -14.30
CA LYS A 225 -6.03 18.22 -14.93
C LYS A 225 -7.51 18.21 -15.32
N LYS A 226 -8.02 17.07 -15.79
CA LYS A 226 -9.41 16.87 -16.22
C LYS A 226 -10.38 16.74 -15.04
N HIS A 227 -10.03 15.97 -14.01
CA HIS A 227 -10.95 15.50 -12.96
C HIS A 227 -10.69 16.10 -11.58
N GLN A 228 -9.47 16.63 -11.31
CA GLN A 228 -9.05 17.16 -10.03
C GLN A 228 -8.08 18.35 -10.22
N ASN A 229 -8.58 19.41 -10.87
CA ASN A 229 -7.78 20.55 -11.27
C ASN A 229 -7.06 21.24 -10.10
N ASP A 230 -7.62 21.25 -8.90
CA ASP A 230 -6.97 21.85 -7.71
C ASP A 230 -5.67 21.11 -7.35
N ALA A 231 -5.68 19.76 -7.44
CA ALA A 231 -4.47 18.98 -7.24
C ALA A 231 -3.44 19.20 -8.36
N TYR A 232 -3.89 19.24 -9.61
CA TYR A 232 -3.03 19.54 -10.76
C TYR A 232 -2.38 20.92 -10.63
N SER A 233 -3.18 21.97 -10.37
CA SER A 233 -2.71 23.36 -10.30
C SER A 233 -1.72 23.62 -9.17
N ALA A 234 -1.84 22.87 -8.06
CA ALA A 234 -0.89 22.95 -6.95
C ALA A 234 0.55 22.60 -7.40
N PHE A 235 0.69 21.67 -8.34
CA PHE A 235 1.99 21.19 -8.83
C PHE A 235 2.41 21.78 -10.19
N GLU A 236 1.58 22.55 -10.84
CA GLU A 236 1.79 23.03 -12.22
C GLU A 236 3.17 23.70 -12.43
N LYS A 237 3.65 24.43 -11.42
CA LYS A 237 4.93 25.15 -11.49
C LYS A 237 6.15 24.34 -11.01
N VAL A 238 5.95 23.18 -10.42
CA VAL A 238 7.05 22.38 -9.84
C VAL A 238 8.10 21.94 -10.88
N PRO A 239 7.74 21.60 -12.13
CA PRO A 239 8.73 21.24 -13.15
C PRO A 239 9.79 22.32 -13.41
N ASP A 240 9.43 23.59 -13.28
CA ASP A 240 10.29 24.75 -13.55
C ASP A 240 11.16 25.17 -12.35
N MET A 241 10.93 24.55 -11.18
CA MET A 241 11.60 24.92 -9.93
C MET A 241 12.89 24.14 -9.70
N ALA A 242 13.66 24.50 -8.66
CA ALA A 242 14.93 23.85 -8.31
C ALA A 242 14.78 22.33 -8.10
N ALA A 243 15.83 21.59 -8.39
CA ALA A 243 15.89 20.16 -8.14
C ALA A 243 15.92 19.85 -6.64
N PRO A 244 15.46 18.63 -6.22
CA PRO A 244 15.57 18.19 -4.84
C PRO A 244 17.04 18.04 -4.40
N VAL A 245 17.29 18.26 -3.12
CA VAL A 245 18.56 17.96 -2.45
C VAL A 245 18.47 16.55 -1.85
N PHE A 246 19.55 15.80 -1.99
CA PHE A 246 19.62 14.41 -1.51
C PHE A 246 20.61 14.27 -0.37
N GLU A 247 20.21 13.50 0.62
CA GLU A 247 21.06 13.00 1.69
C GLU A 247 20.91 11.49 1.86
N TYR A 248 21.60 10.92 2.83
CA TYR A 248 21.55 9.48 3.12
C TYR A 248 21.16 9.25 4.58
N ALA A 249 20.15 8.40 4.76
CA ALA A 249 19.78 7.83 6.04
C ALA A 249 20.05 6.33 5.97
N GLU A 250 20.84 5.78 6.91
CA GLU A 250 21.21 4.35 6.95
C GLU A 250 21.82 3.82 5.62
N GLY A 251 22.43 4.71 4.82
CA GLY A 251 22.97 4.39 3.49
C GLY A 251 21.96 4.37 2.36
N ILE A 252 20.70 4.74 2.61
CA ILE A 252 19.61 4.85 1.62
C ILE A 252 19.40 6.34 1.29
N LYS A 253 19.25 6.67 0.01
CA LYS A 253 19.01 8.04 -0.44
C LYS A 253 17.63 8.54 -0.05
N PHE A 254 17.53 9.76 0.43
CA PHE A 254 16.26 10.43 0.66
C PHE A 254 16.32 11.90 0.20
N VAL A 255 15.15 12.47 -0.08
CA VAL A 255 15.03 13.90 -0.34
C VAL A 255 15.01 14.63 0.99
N SER A 256 16.08 15.38 1.28
CA SER A 256 16.22 16.17 2.51
C SER A 256 15.53 17.53 2.38
N GLU A 257 15.60 18.15 1.21
CA GLU A 257 15.01 19.46 0.93
C GLU A 257 14.45 19.53 -0.49
N TRP A 258 13.23 20.02 -0.62
CA TRP A 258 12.62 20.38 -1.89
C TRP A 258 11.55 21.48 -1.66
N PRO A 259 11.96 22.74 -1.36
CA PRO A 259 11.05 23.80 -0.90
C PRO A 259 9.87 24.06 -1.82
N ALA A 260 10.10 24.01 -3.13
CA ALA A 260 9.06 24.17 -4.13
C ALA A 260 7.97 23.10 -4.04
N MET A 261 8.38 21.87 -3.75
CA MET A 261 7.49 20.74 -3.56
C MET A 261 6.72 20.87 -2.24
N ASP A 262 7.37 21.31 -1.17
CA ASP A 262 6.72 21.50 0.14
C ASP A 262 5.59 22.52 0.03
N GLU A 263 5.82 23.63 -0.69
CA GLU A 263 4.78 24.65 -0.96
C GLU A 263 3.64 24.09 -1.82
N ALA A 264 3.94 23.36 -2.89
CA ALA A 264 2.95 22.72 -3.75
C ALA A 264 2.12 21.69 -2.98
N TYR A 265 2.80 20.84 -2.20
CA TYR A 265 2.17 19.78 -1.41
C TYR A 265 1.17 20.31 -0.40
N SER A 266 1.48 21.44 0.27
CA SER A 266 0.57 22.07 1.24
C SER A 266 -0.77 22.47 0.63
N LYS A 267 -0.82 22.79 -0.67
CA LYS A 267 -2.00 23.27 -1.40
C LYS A 267 -2.86 22.13 -1.97
N VAL A 268 -2.35 20.91 -2.04
CA VAL A 268 -3.12 19.76 -2.58
C VAL A 268 -4.28 19.40 -1.66
N PRO A 269 -5.48 19.16 -2.20
CA PRO A 269 -6.60 18.65 -1.41
C PRO A 269 -6.32 17.29 -0.78
N VAL A 270 -6.87 17.03 0.39
CA VAL A 270 -6.81 15.73 1.07
C VAL A 270 -7.79 14.78 0.41
N ILE A 271 -7.36 14.03 -0.59
CA ILE A 271 -8.22 13.14 -1.38
C ILE A 271 -7.48 11.86 -1.81
N ALA A 272 -8.19 10.73 -1.83
CA ALA A 272 -7.66 9.48 -2.35
C ALA A 272 -7.65 9.46 -3.89
N ILE A 273 -6.68 8.76 -4.50
CA ILE A 273 -6.57 8.61 -5.96
C ILE A 273 -7.82 7.93 -6.54
N ASP A 274 -8.44 7.05 -5.76
CA ASP A 274 -9.70 6.40 -6.10
C ASP A 274 -10.78 7.43 -6.46
N LYS A 275 -10.96 8.45 -5.61
CA LYS A 275 -11.96 9.51 -5.78
C LYS A 275 -11.53 10.64 -6.70
N SER A 276 -10.22 10.90 -6.79
CA SER A 276 -9.73 11.99 -7.64
C SER A 276 -9.67 11.61 -9.11
N VAL A 277 -9.34 10.35 -9.41
CA VAL A 277 -9.17 9.84 -10.78
C VAL A 277 -9.96 8.56 -11.04
N ALA A 278 -9.75 7.47 -10.30
CA ALA A 278 -10.24 6.14 -10.67
C ALA A 278 -11.76 6.04 -10.86
N GLU A 279 -12.56 6.73 -10.03
CA GLU A 279 -14.02 6.78 -10.15
C GLU A 279 -14.53 7.66 -11.29
N LYS A 280 -13.69 8.52 -11.89
CA LYS A 280 -14.11 9.58 -12.80
C LYS A 280 -13.58 9.41 -14.23
N THR A 281 -12.47 8.71 -14.37
CA THR A 281 -11.76 8.60 -15.64
C THR A 281 -12.42 7.62 -16.60
N ASP A 282 -12.54 8.02 -17.88
CA ASP A 282 -13.06 7.19 -18.96
C ASP A 282 -12.00 6.23 -19.54
N ILE A 283 -10.74 6.36 -19.12
CA ILE A 283 -9.64 5.51 -19.59
C ILE A 283 -9.24 4.43 -18.58
N ALA A 284 -10.05 4.23 -17.52
CA ALA A 284 -9.80 3.20 -16.53
C ALA A 284 -9.94 1.79 -17.14
N CYS A 285 -9.00 0.93 -16.80
CA CYS A 285 -9.07 -0.49 -17.10
C CYS A 285 -8.58 -1.33 -15.91
N ALA A 286 -8.91 -2.62 -15.89
CA ALA A 286 -8.53 -3.53 -14.83
C ALA A 286 -7.84 -4.78 -15.36
N VAL A 287 -6.78 -5.22 -14.67
CA VAL A 287 -6.25 -6.57 -14.80
C VAL A 287 -6.90 -7.43 -13.71
N ARG A 288 -7.54 -8.54 -14.11
CA ARG A 288 -8.02 -9.56 -13.15
C ARG A 288 -6.82 -10.27 -12.57
N SER A 289 -6.63 -10.10 -11.27
CA SER A 289 -5.46 -10.63 -10.58
C SER A 289 -5.52 -12.15 -10.46
N SER A 290 -4.43 -12.81 -10.80
CA SER A 290 -4.26 -14.27 -10.63
C SER A 290 -3.57 -14.65 -9.32
N PHE A 291 -3.07 -13.66 -8.57
CA PHE A 291 -2.47 -13.81 -7.25
C PHE A 291 -3.50 -13.65 -6.12
N ASN A 292 -3.17 -14.17 -4.95
CA ASN A 292 -3.91 -13.91 -3.72
C ASN A 292 -3.50 -12.56 -3.14
N TRP A 293 -4.45 -11.81 -2.61
CA TRP A 293 -4.26 -10.50 -2.04
C TRP A 293 -5.03 -10.35 -0.74
N ASP A 294 -4.43 -9.69 0.24
CA ASP A 294 -5.08 -9.32 1.50
C ASP A 294 -4.47 -8.00 2.01
N ASP A 295 -5.31 -7.05 2.43
CA ASP A 295 -4.87 -5.78 3.01
C ASP A 295 -4.50 -5.92 4.49
N ILE A 296 -4.70 -7.09 5.10
CA ILE A 296 -4.48 -7.38 6.54
C ILE A 296 -5.01 -6.25 7.42
N GLY A 297 -6.25 -5.88 7.18
CA GLY A 297 -6.89 -4.75 7.83
C GLY A 297 -7.36 -5.00 9.25
N SER A 298 -7.16 -6.18 9.83
CA SER A 298 -7.66 -6.57 11.15
C SER A 298 -6.83 -7.67 11.79
N TRP A 299 -6.97 -7.89 13.10
CA TRP A 299 -6.37 -9.02 13.80
C TRP A 299 -6.91 -10.37 13.33
N ASP A 300 -8.20 -10.44 12.95
CA ASP A 300 -8.80 -11.65 12.38
C ASP A 300 -8.20 -12.02 11.01
N ALA A 301 -7.73 -11.02 10.25
CA ALA A 301 -6.97 -11.25 9.02
C ALA A 301 -5.50 -11.56 9.30
N PHE A 302 -4.89 -10.85 10.27
CA PHE A 302 -3.48 -11.02 10.62
C PHE A 302 -3.18 -12.42 11.16
N GLU A 303 -4.05 -13.00 12.01
CA GLU A 303 -3.84 -14.35 12.56
C GLU A 303 -3.77 -15.42 11.47
N LYS A 304 -4.48 -15.24 10.35
CA LYS A 304 -4.49 -16.20 9.23
C LYS A 304 -3.15 -16.30 8.48
N LEU A 305 -2.23 -15.38 8.74
CA LEU A 305 -0.87 -15.44 8.19
C LEU A 305 0.01 -16.49 8.90
N PHE A 306 -0.43 -16.96 10.05
CA PHE A 306 0.36 -17.84 10.92
C PHE A 306 -0.43 -19.09 11.28
N ASP A 307 0.26 -20.20 11.33
CA ASP A 307 -0.25 -21.49 11.80
C ASP A 307 0.10 -21.76 13.28
N HIS A 308 0.75 -20.78 13.94
CA HIS A 308 1.22 -20.87 15.32
C HIS A 308 1.20 -19.51 16.02
N ASN A 309 1.28 -19.53 17.33
CA ASN A 309 1.41 -18.32 18.15
C ASN A 309 2.79 -17.67 17.95
N ILE A 310 2.85 -16.34 17.99
CA ILE A 310 4.08 -15.56 17.89
C ILE A 310 4.51 -15.12 19.29
N GLY A 311 5.64 -15.63 19.74
CA GLY A 311 6.20 -15.39 21.08
C GLY A 311 6.28 -16.68 21.92
N LYS A 312 6.69 -16.53 23.20
CA LYS A 312 6.74 -17.64 24.14
C LYS A 312 5.38 -17.86 24.77
N THR A 313 4.74 -18.99 24.51
CA THR A 313 3.36 -19.26 24.96
C THR A 313 3.26 -20.62 25.67
N VAL A 314 2.41 -20.69 26.69
CA VAL A 314 1.95 -21.90 27.35
C VAL A 314 0.43 -21.88 27.43
N GLU A 315 -0.20 -22.93 26.95
CA GLU A 315 -1.66 -23.05 26.96
C GLU A 315 -2.07 -24.34 27.69
N VAL A 316 -3.00 -24.24 28.64
CA VAL A 316 -3.57 -25.36 29.41
C VAL A 316 -5.08 -25.32 29.31
N GLU A 317 -5.67 -26.40 28.82
CA GLU A 317 -7.13 -26.51 28.56
C GLU A 317 -7.66 -25.37 27.66
N CYS A 318 -6.86 -24.98 26.65
CA CYS A 318 -7.16 -23.91 25.72
C CYS A 318 -7.46 -24.45 24.31
N LYS A 319 -8.21 -23.69 23.52
CA LYS A 319 -8.54 -24.06 22.14
C LYS A 319 -8.73 -22.84 21.27
N ASP A 320 -8.23 -22.91 20.03
CA ASP A 320 -8.47 -21.89 18.98
C ASP A 320 -8.11 -20.47 19.42
N ASN A 321 -6.94 -20.30 20.07
CA ASN A 321 -6.42 -18.98 20.42
C ASN A 321 -5.30 -18.56 19.47
N PHE A 322 -5.12 -17.26 19.30
CA PHE A 322 -3.95 -16.69 18.64
C PHE A 322 -3.26 -15.71 19.57
N ILE A 323 -1.96 -15.87 19.77
CA ILE A 323 -1.15 -15.01 20.65
C ILE A 323 -0.05 -14.35 19.81
N TYR A 324 0.04 -13.02 19.91
CA TYR A 324 1.10 -12.21 19.32
C TYR A 324 1.74 -11.37 20.44
N SER A 325 2.91 -11.80 20.94
CA SER A 325 3.49 -11.18 22.14
C SER A 325 5.01 -11.12 22.11
N ASP A 326 5.58 -10.05 22.67
CA ASP A 326 7.02 -9.89 22.93
C ASP A 326 7.43 -10.32 24.35
N ILE A 327 6.47 -10.68 25.19
CA ILE A 327 6.71 -11.27 26.52
C ILE A 327 6.09 -12.67 26.60
N PRO A 328 6.52 -13.52 27.57
CA PRO A 328 5.89 -14.81 27.79
C PRO A 328 4.41 -14.67 28.20
N VAL A 329 3.53 -15.48 27.60
CA VAL A 329 2.08 -15.50 27.87
C VAL A 329 1.65 -16.92 28.26
N ALA A 330 0.87 -17.03 29.33
CA ALA A 330 0.20 -18.27 29.71
C ALA A 330 -1.33 -18.07 29.65
N LEU A 331 -2.04 -18.99 28.98
CA LEU A 331 -3.50 -19.05 28.97
C LEU A 331 -3.97 -20.33 29.66
N CYS A 332 -5.08 -20.23 30.40
CA CYS A 332 -5.67 -21.36 31.11
C CYS A 332 -7.19 -21.35 30.96
N GLY A 333 -7.78 -22.40 30.38
CA GLY A 333 -9.22 -22.57 30.24
C GLY A 333 -9.92 -21.54 29.34
N ILE A 334 -9.22 -20.99 28.33
CA ILE A 334 -9.71 -19.92 27.45
C ILE A 334 -9.76 -20.43 26.00
N GLU A 335 -10.81 -20.07 25.27
CA GLU A 335 -10.98 -20.44 23.87
C GLU A 335 -11.44 -19.28 22.98
N GLY A 336 -11.05 -19.31 21.71
CA GLY A 336 -11.52 -18.40 20.66
C GLY A 336 -11.13 -16.94 20.86
N VAL A 337 -9.93 -16.67 21.41
CA VAL A 337 -9.44 -15.32 21.63
C VAL A 337 -8.19 -15.00 20.83
N VAL A 338 -8.04 -13.71 20.53
CA VAL A 338 -6.78 -13.11 20.07
C VAL A 338 -6.19 -12.32 21.24
N VAL A 339 -4.94 -12.64 21.59
CA VAL A 339 -4.18 -11.95 22.65
C VAL A 339 -2.98 -11.27 22.01
N VAL A 340 -2.94 -9.96 22.10
CA VAL A 340 -1.83 -9.15 21.57
C VAL A 340 -1.17 -8.40 22.73
N ILE A 341 0.12 -8.63 22.94
CA ILE A 341 0.89 -7.88 23.93
C ILE A 341 2.14 -7.31 23.24
N LYS A 342 2.13 -6.02 23.00
CA LYS A 342 3.19 -5.28 22.32
C LYS A 342 3.35 -3.89 22.90
N ASN A 343 4.57 -3.39 22.91
CA ASN A 343 4.88 -2.01 23.31
C ASN A 343 4.35 -1.67 24.72
N GLY A 344 4.42 -2.64 25.67
CA GLY A 344 3.92 -2.46 27.05
C GLY A 344 2.38 -2.37 27.17
N ARG A 345 1.63 -2.72 26.12
CA ARG A 345 0.16 -2.67 26.08
C ARG A 345 -0.40 -4.04 25.72
N ALA A 346 -1.60 -4.33 26.20
CA ALA A 346 -2.30 -5.59 25.92
C ALA A 346 -3.69 -5.34 25.32
N LEU A 347 -4.02 -6.15 24.31
CA LEU A 347 -5.36 -6.31 23.76
C LEU A 347 -5.78 -7.77 23.93
N ILE A 348 -6.95 -8.01 24.47
CA ILE A 348 -7.58 -9.32 24.50
C ILE A 348 -8.95 -9.17 23.86
N MET A 349 -9.19 -9.89 22.79
CA MET A 349 -10.47 -9.83 22.09
C MET A 349 -10.97 -11.22 21.69
N LYS A 350 -12.28 -11.40 21.57
CA LYS A 350 -12.87 -12.58 20.96
C LYS A 350 -12.61 -12.56 19.45
N LYS A 351 -12.23 -13.69 18.84
CA LYS A 351 -12.14 -13.84 17.38
C LYS A 351 -13.42 -13.39 16.69
N GLY A 352 -13.30 -12.76 15.52
CA GLY A 352 -14.41 -12.16 14.79
C GLY A 352 -14.90 -10.81 15.35
N LYS A 353 -14.17 -10.19 16.30
CA LYS A 353 -14.51 -8.90 16.89
C LYS A 353 -13.48 -7.79 16.64
N SER A 354 -12.60 -7.96 15.67
CA SER A 354 -11.55 -6.97 15.34
C SER A 354 -12.09 -5.59 14.98
N SER A 355 -13.34 -5.49 14.50
CA SER A 355 -13.97 -4.19 14.21
C SER A 355 -14.05 -3.26 15.43
N LEU A 356 -14.13 -3.83 16.65
CA LEU A 356 -14.20 -3.08 17.91
C LEU A 356 -12.86 -2.42 18.31
N VAL A 357 -11.73 -2.84 17.71
CA VAL A 357 -10.41 -2.30 18.08
C VAL A 357 -10.32 -0.79 17.88
N ARG A 358 -10.96 -0.25 16.83
CA ARG A 358 -11.02 1.21 16.62
C ARG A 358 -11.69 1.95 17.76
N ASP A 359 -12.76 1.40 18.30
CA ASP A 359 -13.50 2.01 19.43
C ASP A 359 -12.66 1.96 20.70
N VAL A 360 -11.94 0.84 20.92
CA VAL A 360 -10.99 0.71 22.04
C VAL A 360 -9.92 1.79 21.95
N VAL A 361 -9.25 1.93 20.79
CA VAL A 361 -8.20 2.94 20.59
C VAL A 361 -8.73 4.36 20.81
N LYS A 362 -9.94 4.66 20.32
CA LYS A 362 -10.58 5.95 20.53
C LYS A 362 -10.86 6.23 22.02
N GLN A 363 -11.37 5.25 22.76
CA GLN A 363 -11.62 5.38 24.19
C GLN A 363 -10.33 5.56 25.00
N MET A 364 -9.27 4.79 24.67
CA MET A 364 -7.97 4.94 25.34
C MET A 364 -7.35 6.32 25.13
N LYS A 365 -7.40 6.86 23.90
CA LYS A 365 -6.95 8.23 23.61
C LYS A 365 -7.70 9.29 24.43
N ASN A 366 -9.03 9.09 24.62
CA ASN A 366 -9.85 10.02 25.40
C ASN A 366 -9.63 9.90 26.92
N SER A 367 -9.16 8.76 27.41
CA SER A 367 -8.96 8.47 28.83
C SER A 367 -7.51 8.68 29.29
N ASN A 368 -6.62 9.15 28.40
CA ASN A 368 -5.17 9.30 28.65
C ASN A 368 -4.48 8.01 29.16
N VAL A 369 -4.95 6.84 28.71
CA VAL A 369 -4.42 5.51 29.04
C VAL A 369 -3.49 5.01 27.94
#